data_f5eff9e7b0287dab3e121ab534f77718
#
_entry.id   f5eff9e7b0287dab3e121ab534f77718
#
_cell.length_a   1.000
_cell.length_b   1.000
_cell.length_c   1.000
_cell.angle_alpha   90.00
_cell.angle_beta   90.00
_cell.angle_gamma   90.00
#
_symmetry.space_group_name_H-M   'P 1'
#
loop_
_entity.id
_entity.type
_entity.pdbx_description
1 polymer ?
#
loop_
_entity_poly.entity_id
_entity_poly.type
_entity_poly.pdbx_seq_one_letter_code
_entity_poly.pdbx_strand_id
1 'polypeptide(L)'
;MEINGARKTIYLLDELLEINNIGQYSQSVVEMVIREITKKSYRETAKTVSEDTDSAISYTAVRNIVLELGEKIKRLEEEKIKLYADGKIEGAKEAEYVFCEHDGIYIKKQKSKKSKGKKKCKV
;
A
#
# COMPACT_ATOMS: atom_id res chain seq x y z
N MET A 1 -8.24 26.76 -0.61
CA MET A 1 -6.97 27.36 -1.07
C MET A 1 -6.55 26.70 -2.38
N GLU A 2 -6.34 27.45 -3.42
CA GLU A 2 -5.85 26.90 -4.70
C GLU A 2 -4.32 26.99 -4.71
N ILE A 3 -3.67 25.83 -4.80
CA ILE A 3 -2.23 25.73 -5.00
C ILE A 3 -2.03 24.95 -6.30
N ASN A 4 -1.43 25.58 -7.30
CA ASN A 4 -1.12 25.00 -8.63
C ASN A 4 -2.34 24.43 -9.38
N GLY A 5 -3.51 25.07 -9.33
CA GLY A 5 -4.68 24.70 -10.14
C GLY A 5 -5.40 23.41 -9.71
N ALA A 6 -4.97 22.75 -8.64
CA ALA A 6 -5.67 21.60 -8.07
C ALA A 6 -6.41 22.02 -6.79
N ARG A 7 -7.70 21.71 -6.73
CA ARG A 7 -8.49 21.90 -5.50
C ARG A 7 -8.06 20.86 -4.47
N LYS A 8 -7.32 21.28 -3.45
CA LYS A 8 -6.96 20.44 -2.30
C LYS A 8 -7.89 20.80 -1.13
N THR A 9 -8.64 19.83 -0.64
CA THR A 9 -9.39 19.99 0.61
C THR A 9 -8.40 19.85 1.77
N ILE A 10 -8.31 20.89 2.60
CA ILE A 10 -7.45 20.91 3.79
C ILE A 10 -8.38 20.93 5.00
N TYR A 11 -8.22 19.98 5.89
CA TYR A 11 -8.92 19.95 7.17
C TYR A 11 -8.01 20.62 8.21
N LEU A 12 -8.34 21.87 8.56
CA LEU A 12 -7.53 22.69 9.48
C LEU A 12 -7.33 22.03 10.84
N LEU A 13 -8.31 21.26 11.30
CA LEU A 13 -8.20 20.55 12.58
C LEU A 13 -7.19 19.40 12.51
N ASP A 14 -7.16 18.66 11.41
CA ASP A 14 -6.20 17.58 11.21
C ASP A 14 -4.77 18.10 11.12
N GLU A 15 -4.58 19.26 10.48
CA GLU A 15 -3.29 19.92 10.39
C GLU A 15 -2.83 20.43 11.77
N LEU A 16 -3.74 21.02 12.55
CA LEU A 16 -3.45 21.52 13.89
C LEU A 16 -3.10 20.38 14.87
N LEU A 17 -3.73 19.22 14.73
CA LEU A 17 -3.51 18.05 15.58
C LEU A 17 -2.43 17.12 15.05
N GLU A 18 -1.75 17.48 13.94
CA GLU A 18 -0.73 16.68 13.27
C GLU A 18 -1.22 15.26 12.92
N ILE A 19 -2.52 15.13 12.59
CA ILE A 19 -3.12 13.85 12.24
C ILE A 19 -2.68 13.45 10.83
N ASN A 20 -1.82 12.46 10.75
CA ASN A 20 -1.38 11.87 9.48
C ASN A 20 -2.45 10.90 8.95
N ASN A 21 -3.25 11.38 8.00
CA ASN A 21 -4.26 10.57 7.34
C ASN A 21 -3.69 9.88 6.09
N ILE A 22 -4.10 8.64 5.83
CA ILE A 22 -3.91 7.99 4.54
C ILE A 22 -5.20 8.16 3.74
N GLY A 23 -5.14 9.07 2.77
CA GLY A 23 -6.33 9.46 2.01
C GLY A 23 -7.36 10.14 2.92
N GLN A 24 -8.58 9.57 3.00
CA GLN A 24 -9.69 10.08 3.81
C GLN A 24 -9.81 9.37 5.17
N TYR A 25 -8.91 8.43 5.49
CA TYR A 25 -9.02 7.58 6.66
C TYR A 25 -8.00 7.95 7.72
N SER A 26 -8.42 7.93 8.98
CA SER A 26 -7.54 8.16 10.12
C SER A 26 -6.51 7.03 10.27
N GLN A 27 -5.41 7.32 10.91
CA GLN A 27 -4.35 6.34 11.16
C GLN A 27 -4.88 5.09 11.88
N SER A 28 -5.76 5.26 12.86
CA SER A 28 -6.35 4.13 13.59
C SER A 28 -7.17 3.19 12.70
N VAL A 29 -7.94 3.74 11.75
CA VAL A 29 -8.67 2.93 10.76
C VAL A 29 -7.71 2.18 9.85
N VAL A 30 -6.63 2.83 9.41
CA VAL A 30 -5.60 2.19 8.60
C VAL A 30 -4.94 1.04 9.35
N GLU A 31 -4.59 1.23 10.60
CA GLU A 31 -4.00 0.17 11.45
C GLU A 31 -4.95 -1.02 11.62
N MET A 32 -6.25 -0.76 11.84
CA MET A 32 -7.27 -1.82 11.89
C MET A 32 -7.35 -2.59 10.57
N VAL A 33 -7.39 -1.88 9.44
CA VAL A 33 -7.39 -2.49 8.11
C VAL A 33 -6.18 -3.39 7.93
N ILE A 34 -4.97 -2.91 8.24
CA ILE A 34 -3.74 -3.69 8.08
C ILE A 34 -3.71 -4.91 8.98
N ARG A 35 -4.17 -4.79 10.22
CA ARG A 35 -4.27 -5.92 11.15
C ARG A 35 -5.20 -7.02 10.64
N GLU A 36 -6.33 -6.64 10.08
CA GLU A 36 -7.33 -7.59 9.62
C GLU A 36 -7.01 -8.19 8.25
N ILE A 37 -6.43 -7.41 7.32
CA ILE A 37 -6.11 -7.88 5.98
C ILE A 37 -5.03 -8.97 5.96
N THR A 38 -4.19 -9.03 6.96
CA THR A 38 -3.19 -10.10 7.09
C THR A 38 -3.82 -11.48 7.36
N LYS A 39 -5.09 -11.51 7.79
CA LYS A 39 -5.80 -12.72 8.19
C LYS A 39 -7.04 -13.02 7.35
N LYS A 40 -7.59 -12.02 6.67
CA LYS A 40 -8.89 -12.05 6.01
C LYS A 40 -8.82 -11.53 4.57
N SER A 41 -9.84 -11.80 3.77
CA SER A 41 -10.01 -11.21 2.45
C SER A 41 -10.40 -9.72 2.53
N TYR A 42 -10.24 -8.96 1.43
CA TYR A 42 -10.64 -7.55 1.37
C TYR A 42 -12.10 -7.31 1.77
N ARG A 43 -13.01 -8.22 1.40
CA ARG A 43 -14.44 -8.10 1.72
C ARG A 43 -14.73 -8.35 3.19
N GLU A 44 -14.11 -9.37 3.75
CA GLU A 44 -14.24 -9.69 5.17
C GLU A 44 -13.61 -8.62 6.05
N THR A 45 -12.44 -8.10 5.67
CA THR A 45 -11.79 -6.98 6.32
C THR A 45 -12.69 -5.74 6.31
N ALA A 46 -13.27 -5.39 5.16
CA ALA A 46 -14.20 -4.27 5.05
C ALA A 46 -15.40 -4.43 5.98
N LYS A 47 -15.96 -5.62 6.07
CA LYS A 47 -17.08 -5.93 6.98
C LYS A 47 -16.67 -5.77 8.44
N THR A 48 -15.57 -6.40 8.86
CA THR A 48 -15.08 -6.33 10.24
C THR A 48 -14.79 -4.89 10.66
N VAL A 49 -14.03 -4.13 9.85
CA VAL A 49 -13.70 -2.74 10.16
C VAL A 49 -14.93 -1.85 10.18
N SER A 50 -15.92 -2.09 9.31
CA SER A 50 -17.18 -1.35 9.34
C SER A 50 -18.00 -1.62 10.60
N GLU A 51 -17.99 -2.86 11.08
CA GLU A 51 -18.66 -3.23 12.33
C GLU A 51 -17.97 -2.60 13.56
N ASP A 52 -16.64 -2.58 13.57
CA ASP A 52 -15.84 -2.05 14.69
C ASP A 52 -15.82 -0.53 14.78
N THR A 53 -16.00 0.17 13.65
CA THR A 53 -15.92 1.64 13.57
C THR A 53 -17.26 2.34 13.43
N ASP A 54 -18.37 1.61 13.36
CA ASP A 54 -19.71 2.14 12.99
C ASP A 54 -19.70 2.97 11.69
N SER A 55 -18.71 2.76 10.85
CA SER A 55 -18.51 3.49 9.59
C SER A 55 -18.42 2.53 8.42
N ALA A 56 -19.26 2.73 7.40
CA ALA A 56 -19.25 1.86 6.23
C ALA A 56 -17.97 2.05 5.39
N ILE A 57 -17.10 1.05 5.38
CA ILE A 57 -15.90 1.01 4.55
C ILE A 57 -16.10 -0.01 3.43
N SER A 58 -15.87 0.40 2.18
CA SER A 58 -15.96 -0.50 1.05
C SER A 58 -14.70 -1.36 0.90
N TYR A 59 -14.83 -2.55 0.31
CA TYR A 59 -13.67 -3.40 0.01
C TYR A 59 -12.68 -2.72 -0.96
N THR A 60 -13.16 -1.82 -1.82
CA THR A 60 -12.32 -1.02 -2.71
C THR A 60 -11.49 -0.02 -1.90
N ALA A 61 -12.06 0.59 -0.88
CA ALA A 61 -11.35 1.48 0.02
C ALA A 61 -10.25 0.72 0.79
N VAL A 62 -10.56 -0.45 1.33
CA VAL A 62 -9.56 -1.34 1.97
C VAL A 62 -8.41 -1.65 1.01
N ARG A 63 -8.72 -2.03 -0.23
CA ARG A 63 -7.71 -2.30 -1.25
C ARG A 63 -6.83 -1.07 -1.53
N ASN A 64 -7.43 0.11 -1.65
CA ASN A 64 -6.69 1.35 -1.91
C ASN A 64 -5.75 1.71 -0.76
N ILE A 65 -6.20 1.57 0.49
CA ILE A 65 -5.36 1.77 1.68
C ILE A 65 -4.13 0.86 1.64
N VAL A 66 -4.33 -0.42 1.35
CA VAL A 66 -3.24 -1.41 1.29
C VAL A 66 -2.25 -1.07 0.17
N LEU A 67 -2.73 -0.68 -1.01
CA LEU A 67 -1.87 -0.30 -2.13
C LEU A 67 -1.09 0.97 -1.83
N GLU A 68 -1.71 2.00 -1.27
CA GLU A 68 -1.05 3.25 -0.93
C GLU A 68 0.03 3.04 0.14
N LEU A 69 -0.26 2.22 1.15
CA LEU A 69 0.73 1.86 2.16
C LEU A 69 1.89 1.07 1.55
N GLY A 70 1.60 0.10 0.67
CA GLY A 70 2.61 -0.66 -0.05
C GLY A 70 3.56 0.21 -0.87
N GLU A 71 3.02 1.22 -1.56
CA GLU A 71 3.82 2.20 -2.30
C GLU A 71 4.72 3.04 -1.38
N LYS A 72 4.21 3.46 -0.21
CA LYS A 72 5.00 4.19 0.79
C LYS A 72 6.15 3.33 1.33
N ILE A 73 5.87 2.08 1.69
CA ILE A 73 6.90 1.13 2.16
C ILE A 73 7.97 0.93 1.10
N LYS A 74 7.57 0.69 -0.14
CA LYS A 74 8.50 0.51 -1.26
C LYS A 74 9.43 1.71 -1.43
N ARG A 75 8.91 2.94 -1.37
CA ARG A 75 9.74 4.16 -1.45
C ARG A 75 10.75 4.24 -0.31
N LEU A 76 10.33 3.94 0.92
CA LEU A 76 11.22 3.94 2.08
C LEU A 76 12.32 2.88 1.95
N GLU A 77 12.01 1.71 1.41
CA GLU A 77 12.98 0.65 1.15
C GLU A 77 13.99 1.08 0.06
N GLU A 78 13.51 1.67 -1.04
CA GLU A 78 14.36 2.20 -2.11
C GLU A 78 15.29 3.31 -1.62
N GLU A 79 14.79 4.21 -0.75
CA GLU A 79 15.62 5.25 -0.11
C GLU A 79 16.69 4.65 0.80
N LYS A 80 16.34 3.65 1.61
CA LYS A 80 17.32 2.93 2.45
C LYS A 80 18.39 2.23 1.64
N ILE A 81 18.01 1.58 0.53
CA ILE A 81 18.97 0.93 -0.38
C ILE A 81 19.95 1.95 -0.95
N LYS A 82 19.47 3.14 -1.36
CA LYS A 82 20.35 4.21 -1.85
C LYS A 82 21.29 4.72 -0.77
N LEU A 83 20.78 4.96 0.43
CA LEU A 83 21.61 5.41 1.56
C LEU A 83 22.66 4.37 1.94
N TYR A 84 22.35 3.08 1.85
CA TYR A 84 23.29 2.01 2.06
C TYR A 84 24.36 1.96 0.96
N ALA A 85 23.95 2.07 -0.31
CA ALA A 85 24.88 2.12 -1.44
C ALA A 85 25.83 3.34 -1.39
N ASP A 86 25.35 4.47 -0.85
CA ASP A 86 26.14 5.69 -0.62
C ASP A 86 27.04 5.61 0.63
N GLY A 87 27.04 4.50 1.36
CA GLY A 87 27.83 4.32 2.59
C GLY A 87 27.37 5.20 3.77
N LYS A 88 26.15 5.73 3.74
CA LYS A 88 25.60 6.60 4.80
C LYS A 88 24.92 5.82 5.93
N ILE A 89 24.71 4.54 5.75
CA ILE A 89 24.13 3.65 6.77
C ILE A 89 25.18 2.60 7.11
N GLU A 90 25.57 2.55 8.38
CA GLU A 90 26.44 1.50 8.90
C GLU A 90 25.65 0.20 9.07
N GLY A 91 26.27 -0.93 8.75
CA GLY A 91 25.70 -2.24 9.00
C GLY A 91 25.61 -2.54 10.50
N ALA A 92 24.60 -3.28 10.92
CA ALA A 92 24.42 -3.65 12.32
C ALA A 92 25.52 -4.63 12.84
N LYS A 93 26.22 -5.30 11.95
CA LYS A 93 27.34 -6.21 12.25
C LYS A 93 28.32 -6.21 11.10
N GLU A 94 29.61 -6.20 11.43
CA GLU A 94 30.67 -6.53 10.49
C GLU A 94 30.91 -8.04 10.51
N ALA A 95 31.01 -8.64 9.34
CA ALA A 95 31.33 -10.04 9.18
C ALA A 95 32.39 -10.19 8.09
N GLU A 96 33.42 -10.99 8.36
CA GLU A 96 34.50 -11.26 7.39
C GLU A 96 33.98 -12.02 6.17
N TYR A 97 33.00 -12.90 6.38
CA TYR A 97 32.36 -13.70 5.33
C TYR A 97 30.86 -13.73 5.49
N VAL A 98 30.13 -13.58 4.40
CA VAL A 98 28.66 -13.70 4.35
C VAL A 98 28.30 -14.81 3.36
N PHE A 99 27.64 -15.85 3.84
CA PHE A 99 27.09 -16.91 3.00
C PHE A 99 25.62 -16.57 2.70
N CYS A 100 25.28 -16.43 1.42
CA CYS A 100 23.92 -16.22 0.97
C CYS A 100 23.43 -17.45 0.22
N GLU A 101 22.42 -18.12 0.75
CA GLU A 101 21.69 -19.16 0.03
C GLU A 101 20.39 -18.55 -0.53
N HIS A 102 20.14 -18.77 -1.81
CA HIS A 102 18.92 -18.33 -2.46
C HIS A 102 18.16 -19.56 -2.97
N ASP A 103 17.07 -19.88 -2.29
CA ASP A 103 16.12 -20.91 -2.77
C ASP A 103 14.98 -20.22 -3.51
N GLY A 104 14.79 -20.60 -4.76
CA GLY A 104 13.79 -20.02 -5.65
C GLY A 104 12.71 -21.03 -6.04
N ILE A 105 11.45 -20.69 -5.82
CA ILE A 105 10.33 -21.48 -6.33
C ILE A 105 9.92 -20.94 -7.71
N TYR A 106 9.98 -21.80 -8.73
CA TYR A 106 9.48 -21.45 -10.05
C TYR A 106 7.96 -21.64 -10.12
N ILE A 107 7.22 -20.53 -10.11
CA ILE A 107 5.77 -20.53 -10.29
C ILE A 107 5.47 -20.25 -11.76
N LYS A 108 4.79 -21.20 -12.44
CA LYS A 108 4.34 -21.01 -13.81
C LYS A 108 3.34 -19.87 -13.89
N LYS A 109 3.73 -18.77 -14.51
CA LYS A 109 2.85 -17.61 -14.70
C LYS A 109 1.67 -17.98 -15.57
N GLN A 110 0.45 -17.88 -15.04
CA GLN A 110 -0.74 -18.07 -15.85
C GLN A 110 -0.83 -16.95 -16.89
N LYS A 111 -0.92 -17.33 -18.16
CA LYS A 111 -1.17 -16.35 -19.24
C LYS A 111 -2.53 -15.72 -19.00
N SER A 112 -2.60 -14.40 -18.86
CA SER A 112 -3.89 -13.71 -18.88
C SER A 112 -4.63 -14.06 -20.16
N LYS A 113 -5.90 -14.48 -20.05
CA LYS A 113 -6.75 -14.70 -21.23
C LYS A 113 -6.81 -13.38 -21.99
N LYS A 114 -6.17 -13.32 -23.17
CA LYS A 114 -6.34 -12.19 -24.08
C LYS A 114 -7.85 -12.04 -24.30
N SER A 115 -8.41 -10.88 -23.96
CA SER A 115 -9.80 -10.57 -24.31
C SER A 115 -9.94 -10.76 -25.82
N LYS A 116 -10.81 -11.68 -26.24
CA LYS A 116 -11.12 -11.85 -27.66
C LYS A 116 -11.68 -10.52 -28.14
N GLY A 117 -10.89 -9.80 -28.95
CA GLY A 117 -11.35 -8.57 -29.58
C GLY A 117 -12.67 -8.83 -30.29
N LYS A 118 -13.67 -8.00 -30.01
CA LYS A 118 -14.95 -8.02 -30.71
C LYS A 118 -14.66 -7.86 -32.20
N LYS A 119 -14.93 -8.92 -32.99
CA LYS A 119 -14.94 -8.82 -34.44
C LYS A 119 -15.95 -7.73 -34.82
N LYS A 120 -15.50 -6.62 -35.37
CA LYS A 120 -16.41 -5.65 -36.01
C LYS A 120 -17.08 -6.36 -37.16
N CYS A 121 -18.40 -6.59 -37.08
CA CYS A 121 -19.19 -6.92 -38.22
C CYS A 121 -19.12 -5.72 -39.19
N LYS A 122 -18.52 -5.92 -40.37
CA LYS A 122 -18.70 -5.03 -41.50
C LYS A 122 -20.10 -5.32 -42.05
N VAL A 123 -20.94 -4.31 -42.01
CA VAL A 123 -22.17 -4.21 -42.79
C VAL A 123 -21.77 -3.82 -44.19
#